data_6b6cd887c9749c32be2853677ffc1d3f
#
_entry.id   6b6cd887c9749c32be2853677ffc1d3f
#
_cell.length_a   1.000
_cell.length_b   1.000
_cell.length_c   1.000
_cell.angle_alpha   90.00
_cell.angle_beta   90.00
_cell.angle_gamma   90.00
#
_symmetry.space_group_name_H-M   'P 1'
#
loop_
_entity.id
_entity.type
_entity.pdbx_description
1 polymer ?
#
loop_
_entity_poly.entity_id
_entity_poly.type
_entity_poly.pdbx_seq_one_letter_code
_entity_poly.pdbx_strand_id
1 'polypeptide(L)'
;MPEAVQSSAASSKSFIAPAKPFAPEDEVALREALKRCSPSAFESAVQYRKTGNPEHVPAVVIGIIERFVEPDLRMKLKDADDDLRLIEDLGIDSLTMMEIVILVEDVLQMSINNDELRNLRTVGDVKTFIDCKIRGLTLPKPTKFLPIEQIVAVMPIQAPFLCLNEASVSSSGANGKYKISGQEFFLQGHFKDNPVLPASIMLEALGQLAVLFLLEGQVGEAGKVVDHRIICFTSCEGVRCHRICKPGDVLSLSIKPKRLKSPLATFEGQIR
;
A
#
# COMPACT_ATOMS: atom_id res chain seq x y z
N MET A 1 39.09 -10.28 33.14
CA MET A 1 37.66 -10.41 33.40
C MET A 1 37.01 -9.04 33.25
N PRO A 2 36.29 -8.74 32.19
CA PRO A 2 35.22 -7.75 32.23
C PRO A 2 33.87 -8.42 32.00
N GLU A 3 32.92 -8.00 32.82
CA GLU A 3 31.56 -8.45 32.90
C GLU A 3 30.75 -8.18 31.58
N ALA A 4 29.99 -9.18 31.21
CA ALA A 4 29.02 -9.09 30.12
C ALA A 4 27.79 -8.29 30.59
N VAL A 5 27.57 -7.13 30.00
CA VAL A 5 26.32 -6.39 30.14
C VAL A 5 25.30 -7.00 29.16
N GLN A 6 24.39 -7.77 29.72
CA GLN A 6 23.20 -8.23 29.00
C GLN A 6 22.23 -7.05 28.86
N SER A 7 22.09 -6.51 27.63
CA SER A 7 21.04 -5.58 27.27
C SER A 7 19.79 -6.36 26.84
N SER A 8 18.89 -6.57 27.80
CA SER A 8 17.52 -7.04 27.49
C SER A 8 16.65 -5.86 27.09
N ALA A 9 16.55 -5.60 25.80
CA ALA A 9 15.52 -4.71 25.26
C ALA A 9 14.21 -5.49 25.14
N ALA A 10 13.45 -5.56 26.21
CA ALA A 10 12.05 -5.97 26.17
C ALA A 10 11.24 -4.81 25.57
N SER A 11 10.88 -4.93 24.29
CA SER A 11 9.90 -4.06 23.64
C SER A 11 8.53 -4.28 24.30
N SER A 12 8.15 -3.40 25.21
CA SER A 12 6.82 -3.36 25.80
C SER A 12 5.82 -2.93 24.73
N LYS A 13 5.11 -3.91 24.14
CA LYS A 13 3.96 -3.67 23.28
C LYS A 13 2.84 -3.11 24.16
N SER A 14 2.65 -1.81 24.16
CA SER A 14 1.49 -1.18 24.77
C SER A 14 0.27 -1.39 23.86
N PHE A 15 -0.53 -2.41 24.16
CA PHE A 15 -1.85 -2.56 23.57
C PHE A 15 -2.78 -1.54 24.23
N ILE A 16 -3.56 -0.82 23.44
CA ILE A 16 -4.72 -0.09 23.97
C ILE A 16 -5.78 -1.16 24.23
N ALA A 17 -5.84 -1.68 25.45
CA ALA A 17 -6.88 -2.60 25.86
C ALA A 17 -8.25 -1.92 25.74
N PRO A 18 -9.32 -2.64 25.38
CA PRO A 18 -10.67 -2.08 25.35
C PRO A 18 -11.01 -1.50 26.73
N ALA A 19 -11.52 -0.29 26.74
CA ALA A 19 -11.73 0.52 27.95
C ALA A 19 -12.75 -0.05 28.95
N LYS A 20 -13.49 -1.11 28.60
CA LYS A 20 -14.48 -1.79 29.45
C LYS A 20 -14.45 -3.31 29.21
N PRO A 21 -14.75 -4.12 30.26
CA PRO A 21 -14.97 -5.55 30.07
C PRO A 21 -16.18 -5.78 29.14
N PHE A 22 -16.03 -6.69 28.19
CA PHE A 22 -17.06 -7.04 27.21
C PHE A 22 -18.25 -7.73 27.90
N ALA A 23 -19.41 -7.10 27.86
CA ALA A 23 -20.64 -7.59 28.48
C ALA A 23 -21.56 -8.26 27.44
N PRO A 24 -22.53 -9.12 27.87
CA PRO A 24 -23.52 -9.71 26.95
C PRO A 24 -24.32 -8.67 26.15
N GLU A 25 -24.55 -7.50 26.70
CA GLU A 25 -25.25 -6.38 26.05
C GLU A 25 -24.42 -5.84 24.87
N ASP A 26 -23.08 -5.81 24.99
CA ASP A 26 -22.16 -5.40 23.91
C ASP A 26 -22.24 -6.37 22.73
N GLU A 27 -22.44 -7.67 22.98
CA GLU A 27 -22.59 -8.65 21.90
C GLU A 27 -23.89 -8.45 21.12
N VAL A 28 -24.97 -8.09 21.80
CA VAL A 28 -26.25 -7.76 21.15
C VAL A 28 -26.11 -6.49 20.30
N ALA A 29 -25.46 -5.46 20.81
CA ALA A 29 -25.19 -4.23 20.08
C ALA A 29 -24.32 -4.48 18.84
N LEU A 30 -23.24 -5.27 18.97
CA LEU A 30 -22.38 -5.67 17.84
C LEU A 30 -23.16 -6.47 16.78
N ARG A 31 -24.04 -7.35 17.20
CA ARG A 31 -24.87 -8.15 16.29
C ARG A 31 -25.81 -7.28 15.47
N GLU A 32 -26.40 -6.25 16.09
CA GLU A 32 -27.23 -5.30 15.36
C GLU A 32 -26.40 -4.40 14.42
N ALA A 33 -25.26 -3.88 14.88
CA ALA A 33 -24.37 -3.06 14.06
C ALA A 33 -23.84 -3.83 12.83
N LEU A 34 -23.48 -5.10 12.98
CA LEU A 34 -22.88 -5.94 11.95
C LEU A 34 -23.87 -6.88 11.25
N LYS A 35 -25.18 -6.72 11.43
CA LYS A 35 -26.22 -7.64 10.88
C LYS A 35 -26.18 -7.81 9.35
N ARG A 36 -25.58 -6.85 8.63
CA ARG A 36 -25.44 -6.90 7.17
C ARG A 36 -23.98 -7.23 6.72
N CYS A 37 -23.10 -7.51 7.66
CA CYS A 37 -21.72 -7.93 7.39
C CYS A 37 -21.64 -9.46 7.38
N SER A 38 -20.49 -9.98 6.94
CA SER A 38 -20.23 -11.43 6.95
C SER A 38 -20.21 -12.00 8.39
N PRO A 39 -20.60 -13.26 8.59
CA PRO A 39 -20.50 -13.91 9.91
C PRO A 39 -19.08 -13.86 10.48
N SER A 40 -18.06 -14.01 9.63
CA SER A 40 -16.66 -13.94 10.04
C SER A 40 -16.26 -12.56 10.58
N ALA A 41 -16.81 -11.47 10.03
CA ALA A 41 -16.59 -10.13 10.53
C ALA A 41 -17.17 -9.94 11.95
N PHE A 42 -18.36 -10.47 12.18
CA PHE A 42 -19.00 -10.45 13.50
C PHE A 42 -18.19 -11.26 14.54
N GLU A 43 -17.79 -12.50 14.20
CA GLU A 43 -16.97 -13.34 15.07
C GLU A 43 -15.64 -12.66 15.42
N SER A 44 -14.97 -12.08 14.42
CA SER A 44 -13.72 -11.36 14.62
C SER A 44 -13.91 -10.11 15.49
N ALA A 45 -15.00 -9.37 15.34
CA ALA A 45 -15.34 -8.23 16.18
C ALA A 45 -15.54 -8.63 17.65
N VAL A 46 -16.28 -9.73 17.88
CA VAL A 46 -16.47 -10.28 19.23
C VAL A 46 -15.15 -10.71 19.84
N GLN A 47 -14.28 -11.40 19.08
CA GLN A 47 -12.97 -11.80 19.57
C GLN A 47 -12.08 -10.61 19.90
N TYR A 48 -12.04 -9.60 19.00
CA TYR A 48 -11.31 -8.38 19.28
C TYR A 48 -11.81 -7.67 20.55
N ARG A 49 -13.11 -7.50 20.71
CA ARG A 49 -13.69 -6.83 21.87
C ARG A 49 -13.46 -7.60 23.20
N LYS A 50 -13.36 -8.94 23.15
CA LYS A 50 -13.06 -9.80 24.30
C LYS A 50 -11.59 -9.83 24.67
N THR A 51 -10.71 -9.87 23.67
CA THR A 51 -9.28 -10.17 23.89
C THR A 51 -8.36 -8.96 23.72
N GLY A 52 -8.80 -7.93 22.99
CA GLY A 52 -7.97 -6.83 22.55
C GLY A 52 -6.93 -7.21 21.47
N ASN A 53 -6.98 -8.46 20.94
CA ASN A 53 -5.99 -8.94 19.96
C ASN A 53 -6.19 -8.25 18.61
N PRO A 54 -5.24 -7.43 18.14
CA PRO A 54 -5.36 -6.69 16.88
C PRO A 54 -5.37 -7.59 15.63
N GLU A 55 -5.02 -8.87 15.73
CA GLU A 55 -5.05 -9.82 14.59
C GLU A 55 -6.47 -10.04 14.03
N HIS A 56 -7.49 -9.80 14.84
CA HIS A 56 -8.89 -9.91 14.41
C HIS A 56 -9.38 -8.69 13.62
N VAL A 57 -8.70 -7.56 13.72
CA VAL A 57 -9.17 -6.28 13.18
C VAL A 57 -9.23 -6.23 11.65
N PRO A 58 -8.26 -6.75 10.90
CA PRO A 58 -8.34 -6.75 9.43
C PRO A 58 -9.63 -7.42 8.90
N ALA A 59 -10.05 -8.52 9.50
CA ALA A 59 -11.28 -9.22 9.10
C ALA A 59 -12.54 -8.39 9.39
N VAL A 60 -12.56 -7.66 10.51
CA VAL A 60 -13.65 -6.74 10.85
C VAL A 60 -13.75 -5.62 9.84
N VAL A 61 -12.64 -4.95 9.55
CA VAL A 61 -12.59 -3.80 8.63
C VAL A 61 -12.98 -4.22 7.22
N ILE A 62 -12.44 -5.32 6.70
CA ILE A 62 -12.80 -5.83 5.38
C ILE A 62 -14.28 -6.20 5.31
N GLY A 63 -14.83 -6.87 6.32
CA GLY A 63 -16.24 -7.22 6.34
C GLY A 63 -17.18 -6.01 6.44
N ILE A 64 -16.73 -4.93 7.07
CA ILE A 64 -17.46 -3.65 7.06
C ILE A 64 -17.40 -3.02 5.66
N ILE A 65 -16.22 -2.93 5.05
CA ILE A 65 -16.07 -2.41 3.67
C ILE A 65 -16.93 -3.23 2.70
N GLU A 66 -16.88 -4.55 2.77
CA GLU A 66 -17.65 -5.47 1.90
C GLU A 66 -19.16 -5.18 1.93
N ARG A 67 -19.70 -4.75 3.06
CA ARG A 67 -21.12 -4.37 3.20
C ARG A 67 -21.52 -3.23 2.28
N PHE A 68 -20.62 -2.26 2.06
CA PHE A 68 -20.89 -1.05 1.30
C PHE A 68 -20.48 -1.14 -0.18
N VAL A 69 -19.78 -2.21 -0.55
CA VAL A 69 -19.34 -2.45 -1.93
C VAL A 69 -20.42 -3.21 -2.70
N GLU A 70 -20.64 -2.81 -3.95
CA GLU A 70 -21.56 -3.48 -4.88
C GLU A 70 -21.24 -4.99 -5.00
N PRO A 71 -22.26 -5.87 -5.11
CA PRO A 71 -22.07 -7.33 -5.12
C PRO A 71 -21.04 -7.81 -6.13
N ASP A 72 -21.02 -7.22 -7.34
CA ASP A 72 -20.12 -7.60 -8.43
C ASP A 72 -18.65 -7.25 -8.14
N LEU A 73 -18.40 -6.24 -7.30
CA LEU A 73 -17.08 -5.80 -6.92
C LEU A 73 -16.54 -6.51 -5.67
N ARG A 74 -17.39 -7.19 -4.90
CA ARG A 74 -16.99 -7.90 -3.68
C ARG A 74 -15.97 -9.02 -3.92
N MET A 75 -15.98 -9.62 -5.10
CA MET A 75 -15.00 -10.64 -5.46
C MET A 75 -13.57 -10.10 -5.44
N LYS A 76 -13.37 -8.83 -5.81
CA LYS A 76 -12.06 -8.18 -5.75
C LYS A 76 -11.51 -8.07 -4.33
N LEU A 77 -12.38 -7.84 -3.33
CA LEU A 77 -11.98 -7.77 -1.92
C LEU A 77 -11.53 -9.11 -1.36
N LYS A 78 -12.04 -10.24 -1.89
CA LYS A 78 -11.68 -11.59 -1.41
C LYS A 78 -10.24 -11.98 -1.74
N ASP A 79 -9.68 -11.44 -2.82
CA ASP A 79 -8.29 -11.66 -3.22
C ASP A 79 -7.31 -10.87 -2.34
N ALA A 80 -7.81 -10.11 -1.36
CA ALA A 80 -7.08 -9.34 -0.35
C ALA A 80 -5.97 -8.44 -0.94
N ASP A 81 -6.19 -7.91 -2.15
CA ASP A 81 -5.25 -7.00 -2.79
C ASP A 81 -5.25 -5.65 -2.06
N ASP A 82 -4.15 -5.36 -1.39
CA ASP A 82 -3.98 -4.12 -0.65
C ASP A 82 -3.93 -2.88 -1.56
N ASP A 83 -3.66 -3.07 -2.85
CA ASP A 83 -3.57 -2.00 -3.85
C ASP A 83 -4.93 -1.58 -4.42
N LEU A 84 -6.05 -2.26 -4.07
CA LEU A 84 -7.39 -1.88 -4.48
C LEU A 84 -7.75 -0.46 -4.01
N ARG A 85 -8.09 0.40 -4.95
CA ARG A 85 -8.45 1.79 -4.67
C ARG A 85 -9.90 1.89 -4.25
N LEU A 86 -10.15 2.60 -3.16
CA LEU A 86 -11.47 2.69 -2.54
C LEU A 86 -12.51 3.34 -3.47
N ILE A 87 -12.14 4.41 -4.16
CA ILE A 87 -13.05 5.15 -5.04
C ILE A 87 -13.13 4.47 -6.41
N GLU A 88 -11.99 4.30 -7.08
CA GLU A 88 -11.95 3.89 -8.48
C GLU A 88 -12.26 2.42 -8.71
N ASP A 89 -11.84 1.54 -7.79
CA ASP A 89 -11.99 0.09 -7.97
C ASP A 89 -13.19 -0.48 -7.20
N LEU A 90 -13.59 0.16 -6.08
CA LEU A 90 -14.67 -0.29 -5.21
C LEU A 90 -15.90 0.62 -5.21
N GLY A 91 -15.82 1.81 -5.83
CA GLY A 91 -16.94 2.76 -5.91
C GLY A 91 -17.33 3.40 -4.59
N ILE A 92 -16.41 3.43 -3.59
CA ILE A 92 -16.67 4.02 -2.28
C ILE A 92 -16.49 5.54 -2.37
N ASP A 93 -17.59 6.28 -2.38
CA ASP A 93 -17.57 7.73 -2.37
C ASP A 93 -17.33 8.31 -0.95
N SER A 94 -17.27 9.63 -0.85
CA SER A 94 -16.99 10.30 0.43
C SER A 94 -18.10 10.08 1.48
N LEU A 95 -19.35 9.94 1.07
CA LEU A 95 -20.46 9.68 1.99
C LEU A 95 -20.38 8.25 2.53
N THR A 96 -20.20 7.28 1.65
CA THR A 96 -20.01 5.87 1.99
C THR A 96 -18.79 5.68 2.90
N MET A 97 -17.69 6.43 2.64
CA MET A 97 -16.52 6.40 3.50
C MET A 97 -16.85 6.85 4.92
N MET A 98 -17.65 7.91 5.09
CA MET A 98 -18.07 8.37 6.42
C MET A 98 -18.92 7.33 7.15
N GLU A 99 -19.83 6.64 6.44
CA GLU A 99 -20.63 5.56 7.02
C GLU A 99 -19.76 4.38 7.48
N ILE A 100 -18.75 4.00 6.68
CA ILE A 100 -17.77 2.96 7.04
C ILE A 100 -17.02 3.37 8.30
N VAL A 101 -16.55 4.61 8.38
CA VAL A 101 -15.79 5.12 9.53
C VAL A 101 -16.62 5.07 10.81
N ILE A 102 -17.86 5.59 10.78
CA ILE A 102 -18.75 5.57 11.93
C ILE A 102 -18.95 4.14 12.43
N LEU A 103 -19.16 3.18 11.52
CA LEU A 103 -19.33 1.79 11.89
C LEU A 103 -18.05 1.17 12.45
N VAL A 104 -16.89 1.50 11.91
CA VAL A 104 -15.59 1.05 12.42
C VAL A 104 -15.33 1.60 13.83
N GLU A 105 -15.60 2.89 14.06
CA GLU A 105 -15.47 3.52 15.38
C GLU A 105 -16.36 2.85 16.43
N ASP A 106 -17.61 2.58 16.07
CA ASP A 106 -18.59 1.94 16.97
C ASP A 106 -18.18 0.49 17.28
N VAL A 107 -17.82 -0.29 16.26
CA VAL A 107 -17.46 -1.72 16.42
C VAL A 107 -16.14 -1.89 17.16
N LEU A 108 -15.11 -1.10 16.83
CA LEU A 108 -13.79 -1.22 17.43
C LEU A 108 -13.60 -0.36 18.68
N GLN A 109 -14.59 0.50 19.03
CA GLN A 109 -14.54 1.43 20.16
C GLN A 109 -13.29 2.31 20.15
N MET A 110 -13.03 2.91 18.99
CA MET A 110 -11.93 3.83 18.77
C MET A 110 -12.44 5.12 18.15
N SER A 111 -11.65 6.18 18.20
CA SER A 111 -11.98 7.44 17.53
C SER A 111 -11.04 7.70 16.36
N ILE A 112 -11.59 8.12 15.23
CA ILE A 112 -10.89 8.41 13.98
C ILE A 112 -11.12 9.89 13.63
N ASN A 113 -10.04 10.65 13.46
CA ASN A 113 -10.16 12.03 13.07
C ASN A 113 -10.38 12.15 11.54
N ASN A 114 -11.28 13.01 11.11
CA ASN A 114 -11.58 13.23 9.69
C ASN A 114 -10.35 13.64 8.86
N ASP A 115 -9.40 14.36 9.45
CA ASP A 115 -8.17 14.73 8.75
C ASP A 115 -7.27 13.52 8.43
N GLU A 116 -7.36 12.47 9.24
CA GLU A 116 -6.62 11.22 9.04
C GLU A 116 -7.16 10.42 7.85
N LEU A 117 -8.45 10.54 7.55
CA LEU A 117 -9.13 9.83 6.46
C LEU A 117 -8.76 10.34 5.06
N ARG A 118 -8.38 11.61 4.95
CA ARG A 118 -8.08 12.26 3.65
C ARG A 118 -6.99 11.57 2.86
N ASN A 119 -6.17 10.78 3.53
CA ASN A 119 -5.00 10.13 2.96
C ASN A 119 -5.20 8.63 2.67
N LEU A 120 -6.37 8.08 3.01
CA LEU A 120 -6.68 6.67 2.75
C LEU A 120 -7.18 6.53 1.31
N ARG A 121 -6.40 5.88 0.47
CA ARG A 121 -6.68 5.68 -0.95
C ARG A 121 -6.97 4.23 -1.31
N THR A 122 -6.32 3.30 -0.61
CA THR A 122 -6.38 1.87 -0.88
C THR A 122 -6.88 1.09 0.32
N VAL A 123 -7.27 -0.15 0.09
CA VAL A 123 -7.62 -1.10 1.16
C VAL A 123 -6.43 -1.32 2.11
N GLY A 124 -5.21 -1.38 1.57
CA GLY A 124 -3.99 -1.49 2.35
C GLY A 124 -3.74 -0.27 3.26
N ASP A 125 -4.04 0.95 2.77
CA ASP A 125 -3.95 2.16 3.61
C ASP A 125 -4.92 2.06 4.81
N VAL A 126 -6.15 1.61 4.59
CA VAL A 126 -7.15 1.45 5.66
C VAL A 126 -6.70 0.41 6.68
N LYS A 127 -6.25 -0.77 6.24
CA LYS A 127 -5.73 -1.82 7.13
C LYS A 127 -4.57 -1.30 7.98
N THR A 128 -3.60 -0.65 7.34
CA THR A 128 -2.40 -0.10 8.00
C THR A 128 -2.77 1.00 8.99
N PHE A 129 -3.67 1.90 8.60
CA PHE A 129 -4.16 2.98 9.45
C PHE A 129 -4.78 2.42 10.74
N ILE A 130 -5.71 1.49 10.61
CA ILE A 130 -6.42 0.90 11.76
C ILE A 130 -5.45 0.11 12.65
N ASP A 131 -4.54 -0.69 12.07
CA ASP A 131 -3.53 -1.43 12.85
C ASP A 131 -2.62 -0.48 13.65
N CYS A 132 -2.14 0.60 13.03
CA CYS A 132 -1.35 1.62 13.70
C CYS A 132 -2.13 2.29 14.85
N LYS A 133 -3.38 2.65 14.62
CA LYS A 133 -4.25 3.26 15.64
C LYS A 133 -4.42 2.36 16.85
N ILE A 134 -4.74 1.08 16.63
CA ILE A 134 -4.98 0.11 17.71
C ILE A 134 -3.71 -0.18 18.50
N ARG A 135 -2.57 -0.24 17.81
CA ARG A 135 -1.27 -0.49 18.47
C ARG A 135 -0.62 0.76 19.06
N GLY A 136 -1.24 1.94 18.90
CA GLY A 136 -0.66 3.21 19.33
C GLY A 136 0.63 3.56 18.59
N LEU A 137 0.79 3.07 17.36
CA LEU A 137 1.94 3.35 16.51
C LEU A 137 1.75 4.66 15.75
N THR A 138 2.85 5.30 15.39
CA THR A 138 2.81 6.47 14.51
C THR A 138 2.24 6.07 13.15
N LEU A 139 1.24 6.81 12.67
CA LEU A 139 0.68 6.58 11.35
C LEU A 139 1.76 6.73 10.28
N PRO A 140 1.82 5.82 9.31
CA PRO A 140 2.69 6.02 8.15
C PRO A 140 2.28 7.30 7.42
N LYS A 141 3.25 7.96 6.80
CA LYS A 141 2.95 9.11 5.96
C LYS A 141 1.97 8.70 4.87
N PRO A 142 1.02 9.58 4.51
CA PRO A 142 -0.01 9.27 3.51
C PRO A 142 0.61 8.89 2.17
N THR A 143 -0.01 7.94 1.49
CA THR A 143 0.34 7.58 0.12
C THR A 143 0.10 8.78 -0.80
N LYS A 144 1.16 9.25 -1.46
CA LYS A 144 1.08 10.33 -2.46
C LYS A 144 0.82 9.72 -3.82
N PHE A 145 -0.32 10.05 -4.43
CA PHE A 145 -0.58 9.71 -5.84
C PHE A 145 0.02 10.75 -6.77
N LEU A 146 0.67 10.29 -7.84
CA LEU A 146 1.39 11.09 -8.82
C LEU A 146 0.88 10.75 -10.23
N PRO A 147 0.06 11.62 -10.85
CA PRO A 147 -0.26 11.52 -12.27
C PRO A 147 0.96 11.85 -13.12
N ILE A 148 0.90 11.56 -14.42
CA ILE A 148 2.05 11.69 -15.33
C ILE A 148 2.66 13.09 -15.31
N GLU A 149 1.87 14.15 -15.19
CA GLU A 149 2.35 15.54 -15.19
C GLU A 149 3.25 15.81 -13.98
N GLN A 150 2.90 15.26 -12.83
CA GLN A 150 3.71 15.38 -11.61
C GLN A 150 4.95 14.50 -11.67
N ILE A 151 4.86 13.31 -12.27
CA ILE A 151 6.02 12.44 -12.49
C ILE A 151 7.03 13.15 -13.39
N VAL A 152 6.61 13.69 -14.53
CA VAL A 152 7.45 14.41 -15.47
C VAL A 152 8.12 15.62 -14.81
N ALA A 153 7.43 16.31 -13.90
CA ALA A 153 7.98 17.49 -13.22
C ALA A 153 9.16 17.18 -12.27
N VAL A 154 9.21 15.97 -11.70
CA VAL A 154 10.23 15.62 -10.69
C VAL A 154 11.26 14.61 -11.19
N MET A 155 10.92 13.80 -12.21
CA MET A 155 11.82 12.77 -12.72
C MET A 155 12.92 13.38 -13.60
N PRO A 156 14.19 12.97 -13.42
CA PRO A 156 15.27 13.34 -14.34
C PRO A 156 15.16 12.62 -15.70
N ILE A 157 14.47 11.48 -15.72
CA ILE A 157 14.24 10.67 -16.92
C ILE A 157 12.96 11.15 -17.59
N GLN A 158 13.06 11.49 -18.88
CA GLN A 158 11.98 12.09 -19.66
C GLN A 158 11.61 11.23 -20.87
N ALA A 159 10.50 11.56 -21.53
CA ALA A 159 10.13 10.95 -22.80
C ALA A 159 11.28 11.13 -23.83
N PRO A 160 11.55 10.13 -24.70
CA PRO A 160 10.74 8.91 -24.90
C PRO A 160 11.14 7.72 -24.01
N PHE A 161 11.99 7.91 -22.99
CA PHE A 161 12.52 6.85 -22.15
C PHE A 161 11.79 6.67 -20.81
N LEU A 162 10.83 7.54 -20.49
CA LEU A 162 10.03 7.43 -19.28
C LEU A 162 9.04 6.25 -19.38
N CYS A 163 9.16 5.29 -18.45
CA CYS A 163 8.35 4.06 -18.37
C CYS A 163 7.37 4.09 -17.19
N LEU A 164 6.76 5.24 -16.93
CA LEU A 164 5.71 5.41 -15.91
C LEU A 164 4.59 6.29 -16.48
N ASN A 165 3.32 5.86 -16.31
CA ASN A 165 2.15 6.66 -16.65
C ASN A 165 1.48 7.26 -15.41
N GLU A 166 1.49 6.53 -14.31
CA GLU A 166 1.03 6.97 -13.00
C GLU A 166 1.81 6.24 -11.91
N ALA A 167 1.88 6.81 -10.73
CA ALA A 167 2.51 6.17 -9.58
C ALA A 167 1.85 6.59 -8.27
N SER A 168 2.06 5.75 -7.25
CA SER A 168 1.75 6.08 -5.86
C SER A 168 2.98 5.80 -4.99
N VAL A 169 3.32 6.73 -4.10
CA VAL A 169 4.48 6.63 -3.23
C VAL A 169 4.05 6.72 -1.77
N SER A 170 4.48 5.75 -0.98
CA SER A 170 4.26 5.67 0.47
C SER A 170 5.58 5.53 1.21
N SER A 171 5.56 5.53 2.54
CA SER A 171 6.76 5.25 3.34
C SER A 171 7.27 3.81 3.20
N SER A 172 6.42 2.86 2.77
CA SER A 172 6.73 1.44 2.65
C SER A 172 7.16 1.01 1.25
N GLY A 173 7.00 1.87 0.23
CA GLY A 173 7.35 1.57 -1.15
C GLY A 173 6.60 2.42 -2.16
N ALA A 174 6.65 2.02 -3.42
CA ALA A 174 5.90 2.67 -4.48
C ALA A 174 5.29 1.65 -5.43
N ASN A 175 4.13 2.02 -5.97
CA ASN A 175 3.46 1.32 -7.04
C ASN A 175 3.36 2.24 -8.26
N GLY A 176 3.38 1.67 -9.46
CA GLY A 176 3.27 2.42 -10.70
C GLY A 176 2.60 1.63 -11.80
N LYS A 177 2.16 2.31 -12.85
CA LYS A 177 1.66 1.67 -14.05
C LYS A 177 2.42 2.15 -15.28
N TYR A 178 2.65 1.23 -16.19
CA TYR A 178 3.19 1.52 -17.50
C TYR A 178 2.39 0.79 -18.58
N LYS A 179 1.78 1.53 -19.50
CA LYS A 179 1.06 1.00 -20.65
C LYS A 179 2.00 0.94 -21.86
N ILE A 180 2.18 -0.25 -22.42
CA ILE A 180 2.98 -0.44 -23.62
C ILE A 180 2.14 0.05 -24.81
N SER A 181 2.52 1.20 -25.38
CA SER A 181 1.75 1.84 -26.45
C SER A 181 1.94 1.18 -27.83
N GLY A 182 3.10 0.52 -28.03
CA GLY A 182 3.56 0.00 -29.31
C GLY A 182 4.33 1.03 -30.15
N GLN A 183 4.47 2.26 -29.67
CA GLN A 183 5.19 3.35 -30.33
C GLN A 183 6.63 3.52 -29.82
N GLU A 184 7.00 2.74 -28.81
CA GLU A 184 8.30 2.84 -28.15
C GLU A 184 9.41 2.43 -29.12
N PHE A 185 10.49 3.25 -29.19
CA PHE A 185 11.60 3.05 -30.12
C PHE A 185 12.30 1.69 -29.93
N PHE A 186 12.35 1.17 -28.73
CA PHE A 186 12.98 -0.11 -28.40
C PHE A 186 12.16 -1.34 -28.87
N LEU A 187 10.91 -1.16 -29.29
CA LEU A 187 10.09 -2.24 -29.85
C LEU A 187 10.37 -2.47 -31.35
N GLN A 188 10.92 -1.46 -32.06
CA GLN A 188 11.10 -1.49 -33.51
C GLN A 188 11.98 -2.65 -33.98
N GLY A 189 12.88 -3.15 -33.15
CA GLY A 189 13.77 -4.26 -33.48
C GLY A 189 13.67 -5.47 -32.56
N HIS A 190 12.80 -5.43 -31.57
CA HIS A 190 12.70 -6.49 -30.56
C HIS A 190 11.29 -7.11 -30.49
N PHE A 191 10.95 -8.02 -31.43
CA PHE A 191 11.65 -8.62 -32.56
C PHE A 191 10.98 -8.23 -33.89
N LYS A 192 11.63 -8.58 -35.03
CA LYS A 192 11.05 -8.35 -36.35
C LYS A 192 9.67 -9.00 -36.43
N ASP A 193 8.66 -8.23 -36.81
CA ASP A 193 7.26 -8.63 -36.97
C ASP A 193 6.58 -9.23 -35.70
N ASN A 194 7.27 -9.18 -34.55
CA ASN A 194 6.72 -9.62 -33.27
C ASN A 194 7.26 -8.74 -32.11
N PRO A 195 6.71 -7.55 -31.93
CA PRO A 195 7.18 -6.62 -30.90
C PRO A 195 6.93 -7.20 -29.51
N VAL A 196 7.99 -7.29 -28.73
CA VAL A 196 8.01 -7.77 -27.33
C VAL A 196 8.78 -6.77 -26.51
N LEU A 197 8.25 -6.40 -25.33
CA LEU A 197 8.97 -5.52 -24.42
C LEU A 197 10.24 -6.22 -23.90
N PRO A 198 11.43 -5.63 -24.11
CA PRO A 198 12.68 -6.19 -23.58
C PRO A 198 12.65 -6.28 -22.04
N ALA A 199 13.16 -7.38 -21.48
CA ALA A 199 13.30 -7.54 -20.03
C ALA A 199 14.16 -6.43 -19.38
N SER A 200 15.14 -5.91 -20.10
CA SER A 200 15.96 -4.77 -19.68
C SER A 200 15.12 -3.52 -19.45
N ILE A 201 14.11 -3.28 -20.28
CA ILE A 201 13.20 -2.14 -20.12
C ILE A 201 12.22 -2.35 -18.95
N MET A 202 11.84 -3.61 -18.68
CA MET A 202 11.06 -3.91 -17.46
C MET A 202 11.86 -3.59 -16.20
N LEU A 203 13.16 -3.91 -16.18
CA LEU A 203 14.05 -3.55 -15.08
C LEU A 203 14.24 -2.04 -14.97
N GLU A 204 14.37 -1.36 -16.11
CA GLU A 204 14.45 0.10 -16.16
C GLU A 204 13.20 0.75 -15.56
N ALA A 205 12.00 0.25 -15.89
CA ALA A 205 10.75 0.77 -15.33
C ALA A 205 10.70 0.63 -13.79
N LEU A 206 11.16 -0.49 -13.24
CA LEU A 206 11.31 -0.65 -11.79
C LEU A 206 12.36 0.28 -11.20
N GLY A 207 13.47 0.49 -11.91
CA GLY A 207 14.51 1.46 -11.54
C GLY A 207 13.97 2.89 -11.49
N GLN A 208 13.18 3.29 -12.49
CA GLN A 208 12.54 4.60 -12.54
C GLN A 208 11.54 4.79 -11.38
N LEU A 209 10.77 3.76 -11.06
CA LEU A 209 9.88 3.79 -9.91
C LEU A 209 10.65 3.93 -8.58
N ALA A 210 11.83 3.28 -8.47
CA ALA A 210 12.71 3.43 -7.31
C ALA A 210 13.32 4.84 -7.22
N VAL A 211 13.69 5.45 -8.34
CA VAL A 211 14.13 6.86 -8.40
C VAL A 211 13.01 7.79 -7.94
N LEU A 212 11.79 7.60 -8.45
CA LEU A 212 10.63 8.39 -8.04
C LEU A 212 10.35 8.26 -6.53
N PHE A 213 10.44 7.04 -5.99
CA PHE A 213 10.33 6.79 -4.55
C PHE A 213 11.38 7.57 -3.75
N LEU A 214 12.63 7.59 -4.18
CA LEU A 214 13.70 8.32 -3.49
C LEU A 214 13.51 9.84 -3.55
N LEU A 215 13.00 10.36 -4.66
CA LEU A 215 12.75 11.80 -4.84
C LEU A 215 11.54 12.29 -4.05
N GLU A 216 10.45 11.50 -4.03
CA GLU A 216 9.17 11.89 -3.45
C GLU A 216 8.94 11.31 -2.05
N GLY A 217 9.56 10.18 -1.75
CA GLY A 217 9.29 9.36 -0.57
C GLY A 217 9.77 9.95 0.76
N GLN A 218 10.35 11.14 0.79
CA GLN A 218 10.91 11.74 2.02
C GLN A 218 11.81 10.75 2.79
N VAL A 219 12.53 9.91 2.05
CA VAL A 219 13.47 8.96 2.60
C VAL A 219 14.77 9.69 2.87
N GLY A 220 14.87 10.24 4.05
CA GLY A 220 16.10 10.88 4.48
C GLY A 220 15.96 11.38 5.91
N GLU A 221 16.96 11.19 6.72
CA GLU A 221 17.19 12.03 7.89
C GLU A 221 17.01 13.48 7.48
N ALA A 222 16.29 14.25 8.27
CA ALA A 222 15.95 15.64 7.97
C ALA A 222 17.15 16.41 7.36
N GLY A 223 17.01 16.86 6.10
CA GLY A 223 17.97 17.71 5.44
C GLY A 223 18.82 17.10 4.31
N LYS A 224 18.74 15.80 4.02
CA LYS A 224 19.45 15.22 2.85
C LYS A 224 18.56 15.23 1.61
N VAL A 225 18.87 16.14 0.70
CA VAL A 225 18.28 16.18 -0.64
C VAL A 225 18.98 15.12 -1.51
N VAL A 226 18.18 14.24 -2.14
CA VAL A 226 18.69 13.30 -3.12
C VAL A 226 19.06 14.07 -4.39
N ASP A 227 20.33 14.06 -4.79
CA ASP A 227 20.76 14.69 -6.05
C ASP A 227 20.42 13.76 -7.22
N HIS A 228 19.38 14.10 -7.95
CA HIS A 228 18.90 13.34 -9.10
C HIS A 228 19.93 13.17 -10.23
N ARG A 229 20.95 14.05 -10.29
CA ARG A 229 22.00 14.02 -11.33
C ARG A 229 22.99 12.87 -11.16
N ILE A 230 23.03 12.28 -9.96
CA ILE A 230 23.99 11.22 -9.62
C ILE A 230 23.33 9.89 -9.23
N ILE A 231 22.01 9.75 -9.46
CA ILE A 231 21.34 8.48 -9.26
C ILE A 231 21.68 7.54 -10.40
N CYS A 232 22.36 6.44 -10.10
CA CYS A 232 22.78 5.44 -11.06
C CYS A 232 22.28 4.04 -10.65
N PHE A 233 21.85 3.25 -11.63
CA PHE A 233 21.59 1.83 -11.45
C PHE A 233 22.93 1.09 -11.34
N THR A 234 23.16 0.36 -10.25
CA THR A 234 24.46 -0.26 -9.98
C THR A 234 24.46 -1.77 -10.17
N SER A 235 23.39 -2.45 -9.77
CA SER A 235 23.29 -3.91 -9.89
C SER A 235 21.84 -4.38 -9.83
N CYS A 236 21.60 -5.58 -10.36
CA CYS A 236 20.34 -6.27 -10.28
C CYS A 236 20.59 -7.76 -10.09
N GLU A 237 19.93 -8.37 -9.13
CA GLU A 237 20.06 -9.78 -8.78
C GLU A 237 18.71 -10.49 -8.81
N GLY A 238 18.71 -11.80 -9.03
CA GLY A 238 17.53 -12.65 -8.90
C GLY A 238 16.41 -12.37 -9.90
N VAL A 239 16.74 -11.80 -11.07
CA VAL A 239 15.74 -11.47 -12.10
C VAL A 239 15.13 -12.72 -12.69
N ARG A 240 13.79 -12.76 -12.74
CA ARG A 240 13.01 -13.84 -13.36
C ARG A 240 11.89 -13.24 -14.18
N CYS A 241 11.80 -13.61 -15.45
CA CYS A 241 10.72 -13.20 -16.36
C CYS A 241 9.89 -14.43 -16.70
N HIS A 242 8.62 -14.41 -16.32
CA HIS A 242 7.70 -15.55 -16.52
C HIS A 242 6.68 -15.31 -17.63
N ARG A 243 6.56 -14.07 -18.10
CA ARG A 243 5.58 -13.67 -19.11
C ARG A 243 6.20 -12.75 -20.15
N ILE A 244 5.77 -12.92 -21.38
CA ILE A 244 6.06 -12.01 -22.50
C ILE A 244 5.06 -10.86 -22.43
N CYS A 245 5.55 -9.61 -22.50
CA CYS A 245 4.74 -8.41 -22.53
C CYS A 245 4.76 -7.78 -23.91
N LYS A 246 3.61 -7.36 -24.42
CA LYS A 246 3.40 -6.88 -25.79
C LYS A 246 2.70 -5.53 -25.83
N PRO A 247 2.70 -4.83 -26.98
CA PRO A 247 1.87 -3.64 -27.15
C PRO A 247 0.41 -3.86 -26.74
N GLY A 248 -0.12 -2.94 -25.97
CA GLY A 248 -1.47 -2.99 -25.38
C GLY A 248 -1.51 -3.51 -23.95
N ASP A 249 -0.48 -4.24 -23.47
CA ASP A 249 -0.42 -4.65 -22.07
C ASP A 249 -0.19 -3.44 -21.15
N VAL A 250 -0.76 -3.54 -19.94
CA VAL A 250 -0.54 -2.60 -18.85
C VAL A 250 0.23 -3.33 -17.76
N LEU A 251 1.43 -2.84 -17.48
CA LEU A 251 2.29 -3.38 -16.42
C LEU A 251 1.97 -2.70 -15.09
N SER A 252 1.67 -3.49 -14.07
CA SER A 252 1.61 -3.03 -12.69
C SER A 252 2.97 -3.23 -12.03
N LEU A 253 3.62 -2.12 -11.69
CA LEU A 253 4.96 -2.06 -11.11
C LEU A 253 4.84 -1.90 -9.59
N SER A 254 5.64 -2.61 -8.83
CA SER A 254 5.70 -2.48 -7.37
C SER A 254 7.13 -2.57 -6.89
N ILE A 255 7.54 -1.70 -5.97
CA ILE A 255 8.83 -1.76 -5.31
C ILE A 255 8.69 -1.62 -3.79
N LYS A 256 9.56 -2.33 -3.07
CA LYS A 256 9.70 -2.20 -1.61
C LYS A 256 11.17 -1.95 -1.26
N PRO A 257 11.49 -0.94 -0.44
CA PRO A 257 12.85 -0.70 -0.01
C PRO A 257 13.30 -1.84 0.93
N LYS A 258 14.45 -2.46 0.64
CA LYS A 258 15.11 -3.42 1.54
C LYS A 258 16.15 -2.73 2.42
N ARG A 259 16.91 -1.82 1.84
CA ARG A 259 17.94 -1.07 2.57
C ARG A 259 18.09 0.32 1.95
N LEU A 260 17.98 1.32 2.81
CA LEU A 260 18.19 2.71 2.46
C LEU A 260 19.34 3.25 3.29
N LYS A 261 20.53 3.25 2.71
CA LYS A 261 21.74 3.77 3.36
C LYS A 261 22.59 4.48 2.32
N SER A 262 22.59 5.83 2.39
CA SER A 262 23.42 6.63 1.50
C SER A 262 24.88 6.16 1.47
N PRO A 263 25.51 6.01 0.29
CA PRO A 263 25.00 6.38 -1.04
C PRO A 263 24.20 5.27 -1.75
N LEU A 264 23.93 4.13 -1.11
CA LEU A 264 23.27 2.97 -1.72
C LEU A 264 21.85 2.79 -1.22
N ALA A 265 20.94 2.49 -2.14
CA ALA A 265 19.58 2.05 -1.87
C ALA A 265 19.31 0.72 -2.58
N THR A 266 18.70 -0.22 -1.88
CA THR A 266 18.35 -1.53 -2.42
C THR A 266 16.84 -1.73 -2.32
N PHE A 267 16.24 -2.19 -3.41
CA PHE A 267 14.81 -2.44 -3.53
C PHE A 267 14.54 -3.88 -3.97
N GLU A 268 13.41 -4.39 -3.57
CA GLU A 268 12.77 -5.56 -4.20
C GLU A 268 11.70 -5.04 -5.13
N GLY A 269 11.67 -5.52 -6.38
CA GLY A 269 10.71 -5.09 -7.39
C GLY A 269 9.93 -6.27 -7.97
N GLN A 270 8.67 -6.01 -8.34
CA GLN A 270 7.79 -6.95 -9.01
C GLN A 270 7.01 -6.25 -10.10
N ILE A 271 6.77 -6.95 -11.21
CA ILE A 271 5.89 -6.54 -12.31
C ILE A 271 4.82 -7.61 -12.50
N ARG A 272 3.59 -7.17 -12.61
CA ARG A 272 2.41 -8.01 -12.88
C ARG A 272 1.67 -7.55 -14.13
#